data_bee14af47aa6ca632320426eafae0148
#
_entry.id   bee14af47aa6ca632320426eafae0148
#
_cell.length_a   1.000
_cell.length_b   1.000
_cell.length_c   1.000
_cell.angle_alpha   90.00
_cell.angle_beta   90.00
_cell.angle_gamma   90.00
#
_symmetry.space_group_name_H-M   'P 1'
#
loop_
_entity.id
_entity.type
_entity.pdbx_description
1 polymer ?
#
loop_
_entity_poly.entity_id
_entity_poly.type
_entity_poly.pdbx_seq_one_letter_code
_entity_poly.pdbx_strand_id
1 'polypeptide(L)'
;LYEAHSAKNIILCLDDAELFFEEGVGSVDLSNLLLPILEGGGVRMILTMDEQRMLQIAQRNPGLARTLNRITVTQPERRDTLRILQDQLISLEFQNKVTFMYQSMVEAYRLGQRYVYEQAMPGKALKLLESAARYSDQGLVTAHSVQKAIEQTLGVKVAVASNAGERETLLNLENLIHERMINQTRAVKVVSDALRRARTGVRNPDRPIGTFLFLGPTGVGKTELAKSIAATYFNGEDHMIRLDMNEFAQAQDVSRLIADGANDPHSLTAQIAKQPFSVVLLDEIEKAHPNVLNTLLQLLDEGVLRDIKNREISFKDAIIIATSNAGADRIREHIQAGEQLEQFEEEFTNELIESKQFRPEFLNRFDEIVLFRPLKEEELLQVVDLIIVGINKNLALQKVGVIIDEDAKKLLVKTGNDPRLGARPMRRIVQRTVENLVARQMLGGKVTPGSSIHISMKDVEGALAQ
;
A
#
# COMPACT_ATOMS: atom_id res chain seq x y z
N LEU A 1 36.23 -32.58 3.48
CA LEU A 1 37.11 -32.20 2.37
C LEU A 1 38.26 -33.21 2.20
N TYR A 2 38.98 -33.60 3.26
CA TYR A 2 40.11 -34.58 3.20
C TYR A 2 39.64 -35.94 2.66
N GLU A 3 38.52 -36.46 3.13
CA GLU A 3 37.93 -37.71 2.65
C GLU A 3 37.52 -37.65 1.17
N ALA A 4 36.90 -36.54 0.76
CA ALA A 4 36.51 -36.29 -0.63
C ALA A 4 37.75 -36.24 -1.55
N HIS A 5 38.82 -35.58 -1.09
CA HIS A 5 40.09 -35.52 -1.81
C HIS A 5 40.72 -36.90 -1.98
N SER A 6 40.65 -37.73 -0.94
CA SER A 6 41.22 -39.08 -0.94
C SER A 6 40.40 -40.04 -1.81
N ALA A 7 39.07 -39.89 -1.84
CA ALA A 7 38.18 -40.78 -2.56
C ALA A 7 38.16 -40.54 -4.10
N LYS A 8 38.48 -39.34 -4.59
CA LYS A 8 38.60 -38.91 -6.00
C LYS A 8 37.33 -39.01 -6.88
N ASN A 9 36.32 -39.77 -6.48
CA ASN A 9 35.06 -39.99 -7.22
C ASN A 9 33.84 -39.29 -6.59
N ILE A 10 34.08 -38.31 -5.73
CA ILE A 10 33.06 -37.54 -5.03
C ILE A 10 32.96 -36.16 -5.67
N ILE A 11 31.72 -35.70 -5.84
CA ILE A 11 31.38 -34.29 -6.15
C ILE A 11 30.69 -33.72 -4.92
N LEU A 12 31.25 -32.68 -4.33
CA LEU A 12 30.63 -31.96 -3.21
C LEU A 12 29.69 -30.91 -3.77
N CYS A 13 28.43 -30.94 -3.35
CA CYS A 13 27.46 -29.91 -3.65
C CYS A 13 27.19 -29.09 -2.40
N LEU A 14 27.46 -27.79 -2.47
CA LEU A 14 27.08 -26.80 -1.44
C LEU A 14 25.97 -25.95 -1.97
N ASP A 15 24.80 -26.15 -1.40
CA ASP A 15 23.63 -25.34 -1.70
C ASP A 15 23.64 -24.09 -0.80
N ASP A 16 23.16 -22.93 -1.31
CA ASP A 16 23.25 -21.64 -0.64
C ASP A 16 24.69 -21.35 -0.16
N ALA A 17 25.66 -21.54 -1.04
CA ALA A 17 27.08 -21.51 -0.73
C ALA A 17 27.58 -20.14 -0.25
N GLU A 18 26.82 -19.04 -0.47
CA GLU A 18 27.12 -17.70 0.05
C GLU A 18 27.32 -17.69 1.57
N LEU A 19 26.65 -18.56 2.31
CA LEU A 19 26.79 -18.68 3.77
C LEU A 19 28.22 -19.07 4.21
N PHE A 20 28.98 -19.64 3.31
CA PHE A 20 30.39 -20.06 3.56
C PHE A 20 31.41 -19.01 3.08
N PHE A 21 30.97 -17.89 2.52
CA PHE A 21 31.85 -16.86 1.98
C PHE A 21 31.55 -15.46 2.53
N GLU A 22 30.64 -15.34 3.50
CA GLU A 22 30.28 -14.09 4.14
C GLU A 22 30.64 -14.09 5.62
N GLU A 23 31.12 -12.94 6.13
CA GLU A 23 31.25 -12.69 7.55
C GLU A 23 29.93 -12.16 8.11
N GLY A 24 29.28 -12.88 9.02
CA GLY A 24 28.04 -12.48 9.68
C GLY A 24 27.67 -13.41 10.82
N VAL A 25 26.56 -13.10 11.51
CA VAL A 25 26.05 -13.96 12.57
C VAL A 25 25.57 -15.28 11.97
N GLY A 26 26.30 -16.36 12.21
CA GLY A 26 25.99 -17.71 11.71
C GLY A 26 26.65 -18.07 10.37
N SER A 27 27.52 -17.23 9.81
CA SER A 27 28.32 -17.50 8.63
C SER A 27 29.80 -17.55 8.97
N VAL A 28 30.57 -18.34 8.22
CA VAL A 28 32.04 -18.47 8.37
C VAL A 28 32.65 -18.27 7.00
N ASP A 29 33.55 -17.30 6.86
CA ASP A 29 34.29 -17.11 5.62
C ASP A 29 35.33 -18.23 5.45
N LEU A 30 35.03 -19.20 4.61
CA LEU A 30 35.90 -20.31 4.23
C LEU A 30 36.69 -20.05 2.94
N SER A 31 36.65 -18.85 2.39
CA SER A 31 37.31 -18.50 1.12
C SER A 31 38.77 -18.87 1.10
N ASN A 32 39.50 -18.55 2.18
CA ASN A 32 40.92 -18.81 2.32
C ASN A 32 41.26 -20.33 2.48
N LEU A 33 40.31 -21.13 2.95
CA LEU A 33 40.45 -22.57 3.11
C LEU A 33 40.08 -23.29 1.80
N LEU A 34 39.08 -22.85 1.10
CA LEU A 34 38.58 -23.51 -0.12
C LEU A 34 39.44 -23.18 -1.35
N LEU A 35 39.99 -21.98 -1.44
CA LEU A 35 40.76 -21.52 -2.60
C LEU A 35 41.94 -22.45 -2.94
N PRO A 36 42.84 -22.83 -2.02
CA PRO A 36 43.93 -23.74 -2.34
C PRO A 36 43.46 -25.13 -2.76
N ILE A 37 42.35 -25.62 -2.23
CA ILE A 37 41.77 -26.93 -2.55
C ILE A 37 41.19 -26.92 -3.97
N LEU A 38 40.53 -25.84 -4.36
CA LEU A 38 39.96 -25.65 -5.69
C LEU A 38 41.08 -25.46 -6.74
N GLU A 39 42.09 -24.66 -6.46
CA GLU A 39 43.27 -24.48 -7.31
C GLU A 39 44.08 -25.77 -7.50
N GLY A 40 44.17 -26.60 -6.48
CA GLY A 40 44.83 -27.92 -6.55
C GLY A 40 44.08 -28.96 -7.37
N GLY A 41 42.83 -28.72 -7.77
CA GLY A 41 42.02 -29.62 -8.61
C GLY A 41 41.71 -30.99 -7.98
N GLY A 42 42.00 -31.16 -6.67
CA GLY A 42 41.84 -32.43 -5.95
C GLY A 42 40.41 -32.80 -5.57
N VAL A 43 39.51 -31.79 -5.55
CA VAL A 43 38.09 -31.97 -5.20
C VAL A 43 37.20 -31.29 -6.26
N ARG A 44 36.18 -31.98 -6.70
CA ARG A 44 35.16 -31.41 -7.58
C ARG A 44 34.00 -30.87 -6.76
N MET A 45 33.63 -29.62 -6.99
CA MET A 45 32.57 -28.95 -6.23
C MET A 45 31.55 -28.32 -7.17
N ILE A 46 30.29 -28.34 -6.75
CA ILE A 46 29.18 -27.56 -7.31
C ILE A 46 28.72 -26.63 -6.20
N LEU A 47 28.73 -25.36 -6.48
CA LEU A 47 28.29 -24.30 -5.55
C LEU A 47 27.06 -23.63 -6.15
N THR A 48 25.95 -23.59 -5.42
CA THR A 48 24.82 -22.78 -5.79
C THR A 48 24.81 -21.50 -4.96
N MET A 49 24.51 -20.36 -5.56
CA MET A 49 24.40 -19.10 -4.86
C MET A 49 23.66 -18.05 -5.71
N ASP A 50 23.17 -17.01 -5.06
CA ASP A 50 22.56 -15.87 -5.73
C ASP A 50 23.59 -15.11 -6.57
N GLU A 51 23.18 -14.61 -7.74
CA GLU A 51 24.07 -13.90 -8.66
C GLU A 51 24.67 -12.64 -8.06
N GLN A 52 23.87 -11.86 -7.29
CA GLN A 52 24.35 -10.65 -6.63
C GLN A 52 25.37 -10.97 -5.55
N ARG A 53 25.13 -12.05 -4.79
CA ARG A 53 26.09 -12.54 -3.78
C ARG A 53 27.39 -12.99 -4.42
N MET A 54 27.31 -13.72 -5.53
CA MET A 54 28.50 -14.11 -6.29
C MET A 54 29.33 -12.91 -6.73
N LEU A 55 28.67 -11.82 -7.21
CA LEU A 55 29.37 -10.59 -7.60
C LEU A 55 30.07 -9.92 -6.40
N GLN A 56 29.43 -9.88 -5.24
CA GLN A 56 30.01 -9.35 -4.00
C GLN A 56 31.23 -10.17 -3.55
N ILE A 57 31.11 -11.50 -3.58
CA ILE A 57 32.20 -12.42 -3.25
C ILE A 57 33.36 -12.23 -4.26
N ALA A 58 33.06 -12.11 -5.54
CA ALA A 58 34.07 -11.89 -6.59
C ALA A 58 34.84 -10.58 -6.43
N GLN A 59 34.18 -9.53 -5.92
CA GLN A 59 34.84 -8.26 -5.61
C GLN A 59 35.77 -8.36 -4.39
N ARG A 60 35.36 -9.13 -3.36
CA ARG A 60 36.16 -9.35 -2.15
C ARG A 60 37.29 -10.34 -2.37
N ASN A 61 37.04 -11.38 -3.15
CA ASN A 61 37.96 -12.49 -3.37
C ASN A 61 38.10 -12.84 -4.87
N PRO A 62 38.84 -12.01 -5.64
CA PRO A 62 39.03 -12.21 -7.09
C PRO A 62 39.69 -13.56 -7.45
N GLY A 63 40.51 -14.14 -6.52
CA GLY A 63 41.11 -15.46 -6.69
C GLY A 63 40.08 -16.57 -6.79
N LEU A 64 39.12 -16.59 -5.86
CA LEU A 64 38.02 -17.57 -5.87
C LEU A 64 37.15 -17.45 -7.15
N ALA A 65 36.84 -16.23 -7.57
CA ALA A 65 36.05 -16.01 -8.76
C ALA A 65 36.70 -16.51 -10.06
N ARG A 66 38.05 -16.55 -10.11
CA ARG A 66 38.82 -17.08 -11.27
C ARG A 66 38.86 -18.60 -11.32
N THR A 67 38.78 -19.25 -10.17
CA THR A 67 38.82 -20.73 -10.08
C THR A 67 37.46 -21.39 -10.34
N LEU A 68 36.38 -20.62 -10.24
CA LEU A 68 35.01 -21.11 -10.46
C LEU A 68 34.57 -20.94 -11.89
N ASN A 69 34.05 -21.99 -12.51
CA ASN A 69 33.33 -21.91 -13.78
C ASN A 69 31.89 -21.54 -13.50
N ARG A 70 31.51 -20.33 -13.91
CA ARG A 70 30.17 -19.81 -13.68
C ARG A 70 29.18 -20.36 -14.71
N ILE A 71 28.07 -20.93 -14.21
CA ILE A 71 26.91 -21.32 -15.00
C ILE A 71 25.72 -20.52 -14.48
N THR A 72 25.21 -19.61 -15.30
CA THR A 72 24.03 -18.83 -14.93
C THR A 72 22.77 -19.63 -15.18
N VAL A 73 21.97 -19.87 -14.14
CA VAL A 73 20.66 -20.53 -14.21
C VAL A 73 19.60 -19.45 -14.22
N THR A 74 18.93 -19.27 -15.35
CA THR A 74 17.85 -18.31 -15.51
C THR A 74 16.52 -18.91 -15.11
N GLN A 75 15.60 -18.06 -14.68
CA GLN A 75 14.23 -18.47 -14.41
C GLN A 75 13.58 -19.05 -15.68
N PRO A 76 12.90 -20.21 -15.62
CA PRO A 76 12.28 -20.81 -16.76
C PRO A 76 11.10 -19.97 -17.27
N GLU A 77 10.86 -20.01 -18.58
CA GLU A 77 9.70 -19.38 -19.19
C GLU A 77 8.38 -20.04 -18.72
N ARG A 78 7.26 -19.34 -18.98
CA ARG A 78 5.93 -19.81 -18.56
C ARG A 78 5.64 -21.26 -18.99
N ARG A 79 5.97 -21.62 -20.24
CA ARG A 79 5.70 -22.95 -20.78
C ARG A 79 6.46 -24.04 -20.03
N ASP A 80 7.73 -23.80 -19.77
CA ASP A 80 8.60 -24.76 -19.09
C ASP A 80 8.28 -24.82 -17.60
N THR A 81 7.96 -23.68 -16.98
CA THR A 81 7.47 -23.65 -15.59
C THR A 81 6.23 -24.53 -15.43
N LEU A 82 5.23 -24.39 -16.31
CA LEU A 82 4.00 -25.20 -16.21
C LEU A 82 4.28 -26.70 -16.40
N ARG A 83 5.24 -27.08 -17.23
CA ARG A 83 5.67 -28.49 -17.37
C ARG A 83 6.33 -29.01 -16.08
N ILE A 84 7.25 -28.23 -15.52
CA ILE A 84 7.90 -28.58 -14.24
C ILE A 84 6.86 -28.72 -13.13
N LEU A 85 5.88 -27.79 -13.05
CA LEU A 85 4.79 -27.89 -12.09
C LEU A 85 4.01 -29.19 -12.29
N GLN A 86 3.66 -29.54 -13.53
CA GLN A 86 2.91 -30.76 -13.86
C GLN A 86 3.64 -32.01 -13.39
N ASP A 87 4.95 -32.10 -13.59
CA ASP A 87 5.77 -33.24 -13.18
C ASP A 87 5.84 -33.35 -11.65
N GLN A 88 5.91 -32.24 -10.94
CA GLN A 88 5.98 -32.19 -9.47
C GLN A 88 4.64 -32.43 -8.78
N LEU A 89 3.52 -32.12 -9.43
CA LEU A 89 2.18 -32.26 -8.87
C LEU A 89 1.84 -33.71 -8.49
N ILE A 90 2.33 -34.70 -9.21
CA ILE A 90 2.10 -36.10 -8.90
C ILE A 90 2.52 -36.44 -7.46
N SER A 91 3.65 -35.91 -7.01
CA SER A 91 4.12 -36.08 -5.64
C SER A 91 3.28 -35.32 -4.63
N LEU A 92 2.88 -34.08 -4.97
CA LEU A 92 2.04 -33.22 -4.10
C LEU A 92 0.64 -33.79 -3.96
N GLU A 93 0.04 -34.33 -5.01
CA GLU A 93 -1.26 -34.99 -5.00
C GLU A 93 -1.27 -36.20 -4.07
N PHE A 94 -0.24 -37.03 -4.15
CA PHE A 94 -0.09 -38.17 -3.28
C PHE A 94 0.10 -37.79 -1.80
N GLN A 95 0.92 -36.79 -1.53
CA GLN A 95 1.18 -36.32 -0.16
C GLN A 95 -0.03 -35.68 0.50
N ASN A 96 -0.78 -34.85 -0.24
CA ASN A 96 -1.91 -34.08 0.29
C ASN A 96 -3.27 -34.76 0.05
N LYS A 97 -3.32 -35.88 -0.69
CA LYS A 97 -4.56 -36.61 -1.05
C LYS A 97 -5.59 -35.73 -1.78
N VAL A 98 -5.10 -34.93 -2.71
CA VAL A 98 -5.91 -33.99 -3.50
C VAL A 98 -5.54 -34.13 -4.99
N THR A 99 -6.37 -33.58 -5.87
CA THR A 99 -6.08 -33.51 -7.31
C THR A 99 -6.01 -32.05 -7.75
N PHE A 100 -4.94 -31.67 -8.43
CA PHE A 100 -4.75 -30.31 -8.93
C PHE A 100 -5.34 -30.17 -10.34
N MET A 101 -6.25 -29.23 -10.49
CA MET A 101 -6.79 -28.87 -11.80
C MET A 101 -5.76 -28.04 -12.59
N TYR A 102 -5.74 -28.16 -13.92
CA TYR A 102 -4.83 -27.38 -14.77
C TYR A 102 -4.91 -25.87 -14.52
N GLN A 103 -6.14 -25.37 -14.28
CA GLN A 103 -6.35 -23.94 -13.96
C GLN A 103 -5.65 -23.53 -12.67
N SER A 104 -5.48 -24.42 -11.67
CA SER A 104 -4.76 -24.10 -10.45
C SER A 104 -3.27 -23.85 -10.70
N MET A 105 -2.64 -24.61 -11.61
CA MET A 105 -1.25 -24.39 -12.02
C MET A 105 -1.05 -23.03 -12.72
N VAL A 106 -1.95 -22.73 -13.67
CA VAL A 106 -1.92 -21.47 -14.40
C VAL A 106 -2.10 -20.29 -13.45
N GLU A 107 -3.01 -20.42 -12.49
CA GLU A 107 -3.27 -19.39 -11.50
C GLU A 107 -2.12 -19.25 -10.50
N ALA A 108 -1.52 -20.36 -10.06
CA ALA A 108 -0.34 -20.32 -9.19
C ALA A 108 0.87 -19.66 -9.86
N TYR A 109 1.08 -19.93 -11.16
CA TYR A 109 2.09 -19.20 -11.94
C TYR A 109 1.79 -17.70 -11.97
N ARG A 110 0.55 -17.33 -12.35
CA ARG A 110 0.12 -15.92 -12.49
C ARG A 110 0.24 -15.15 -11.18
N LEU A 111 -0.32 -15.70 -10.09
CA LEU A 111 -0.29 -15.06 -8.77
C LEU A 111 1.10 -15.10 -8.14
N GLY A 112 1.83 -16.19 -8.30
CA GLY A 112 3.22 -16.29 -7.85
C GLY A 112 4.12 -15.26 -8.53
N GLN A 113 3.98 -15.07 -9.85
CA GLN A 113 4.73 -14.04 -10.59
C GLN A 113 4.43 -12.64 -10.08
N ARG A 114 3.17 -12.37 -9.72
CA ARG A 114 2.69 -11.04 -9.38
C ARG A 114 2.94 -10.65 -7.92
N TYR A 115 2.86 -11.60 -6.99
CA TYR A 115 2.82 -11.30 -5.56
C TYR A 115 3.94 -11.93 -4.72
N VAL A 116 4.69 -12.90 -5.27
CA VAL A 116 5.77 -13.55 -4.53
C VAL A 116 7.11 -13.11 -5.10
N TYR A 117 7.81 -12.22 -4.37
CA TYR A 117 9.06 -11.60 -4.84
C TYR A 117 10.31 -12.29 -4.33
N GLU A 118 10.20 -13.03 -3.22
CA GLU A 118 11.36 -13.61 -2.51
C GLU A 118 11.95 -14.85 -3.20
N GLN A 119 11.24 -15.44 -4.14
CA GLN A 119 11.63 -16.68 -4.79
C GLN A 119 11.44 -16.64 -6.29
N ALA A 120 12.27 -17.39 -7.02
CA ALA A 120 12.14 -17.57 -8.47
C ALA A 120 11.13 -18.66 -8.83
N MET A 121 10.65 -18.66 -10.10
CA MET A 121 9.93 -19.81 -10.65
C MET A 121 10.91 -20.98 -10.84
N PRO A 122 10.46 -22.22 -10.69
CA PRO A 122 9.11 -22.69 -10.37
C PRO A 122 8.80 -22.72 -8.87
N GLY A 123 9.79 -22.52 -7.98
CA GLY A 123 9.69 -22.71 -6.54
C GLY A 123 8.51 -21.95 -5.90
N LYS A 124 8.34 -20.67 -6.25
CA LYS A 124 7.23 -19.86 -5.71
C LYS A 124 5.84 -20.38 -6.09
N ALA A 125 5.68 -20.90 -7.31
CA ALA A 125 4.41 -21.48 -7.75
C ALA A 125 4.14 -22.83 -7.06
N LEU A 126 5.17 -23.65 -6.85
CA LEU A 126 5.05 -24.92 -6.11
C LEU A 126 4.62 -24.68 -4.66
N LYS A 127 5.25 -23.76 -3.95
CA LYS A 127 4.84 -23.41 -2.58
C LYS A 127 3.41 -22.88 -2.50
N LEU A 128 3.00 -22.12 -3.51
CA LEU A 128 1.63 -21.62 -3.57
C LEU A 128 0.62 -22.74 -3.81
N LEU A 129 0.94 -23.72 -4.67
CA LEU A 129 0.11 -24.91 -4.88
C LEU A 129 0.04 -25.79 -3.64
N GLU A 130 1.16 -26.00 -2.96
CA GLU A 130 1.19 -26.73 -1.69
C GLU A 130 0.30 -26.07 -0.63
N SER A 131 0.37 -24.74 -0.51
CA SER A 131 -0.51 -23.99 0.37
C SER A 131 -1.98 -24.10 -0.04
N ALA A 132 -2.25 -24.09 -1.37
CA ALA A 132 -3.61 -24.19 -1.92
C ALA A 132 -4.25 -25.55 -1.70
N ALA A 133 -3.48 -26.62 -1.50
CA ALA A 133 -3.99 -27.95 -1.16
C ALA A 133 -4.89 -27.96 0.08
N ARG A 134 -4.60 -27.08 1.06
CA ARG A 134 -5.39 -26.91 2.29
C ARG A 134 -6.78 -26.31 2.04
N TYR A 135 -6.97 -25.67 0.88
CA TYR A 135 -8.23 -25.03 0.47
C TYR A 135 -8.91 -25.78 -0.67
N SER A 136 -8.61 -27.11 -0.79
CA SER A 136 -9.28 -27.97 -1.76
C SER A 136 -10.77 -28.08 -1.46
N ASP A 137 -11.57 -28.15 -2.51
CA ASP A 137 -13.01 -28.44 -2.42
C ASP A 137 -13.26 -29.88 -2.92
N GLN A 138 -13.85 -30.72 -2.09
CA GLN A 138 -14.07 -32.15 -2.39
C GLN A 138 -12.81 -32.87 -2.90
N GLY A 139 -11.63 -32.50 -2.40
CA GLY A 139 -10.35 -33.06 -2.84
C GLY A 139 -9.81 -32.48 -4.15
N LEU A 140 -10.45 -31.46 -4.73
CA LEU A 140 -9.98 -30.78 -5.95
C LEU A 140 -9.38 -29.42 -5.60
N VAL A 141 -8.17 -29.17 -6.09
CA VAL A 141 -7.50 -27.86 -5.99
C VAL A 141 -7.75 -27.09 -7.28
N THR A 142 -8.52 -26.04 -7.18
CA THR A 142 -8.95 -25.18 -8.31
C THR A 142 -8.18 -23.86 -8.31
N ALA A 143 -8.41 -23.03 -9.34
CA ALA A 143 -7.90 -21.63 -9.33
C ALA A 143 -8.38 -20.86 -8.09
N HIS A 144 -9.62 -21.10 -7.62
CA HIS A 144 -10.16 -20.49 -6.41
C HIS A 144 -9.41 -20.93 -5.14
N SER A 145 -8.97 -22.19 -5.06
CA SER A 145 -8.16 -22.68 -3.94
C SER A 145 -6.82 -21.91 -3.85
N VAL A 146 -6.20 -21.63 -5.01
CA VAL A 146 -4.95 -20.86 -5.11
C VAL A 146 -5.18 -19.40 -4.71
N GLN A 147 -6.28 -18.80 -5.16
CA GLN A 147 -6.68 -17.45 -4.77
C GLN A 147 -6.88 -17.36 -3.25
N LYS A 148 -7.60 -18.31 -2.66
CA LYS A 148 -7.76 -18.40 -1.20
C LYS A 148 -6.44 -18.52 -0.45
N ALA A 149 -5.50 -19.32 -0.95
CA ALA A 149 -4.20 -19.47 -0.33
C ALA A 149 -3.44 -18.14 -0.28
N ILE A 150 -3.42 -17.39 -1.37
CA ILE A 150 -2.78 -16.07 -1.44
C ILE A 150 -3.53 -15.03 -0.59
N GLU A 151 -4.87 -15.05 -0.60
CA GLU A 151 -5.69 -14.16 0.23
C GLU A 151 -5.38 -14.31 1.71
N GLN A 152 -5.22 -15.53 2.18
CA GLN A 152 -4.86 -15.79 3.57
C GLN A 152 -3.41 -15.39 3.90
N THR A 153 -2.52 -15.49 2.93
CA THR A 153 -1.11 -15.13 3.12
C THR A 153 -0.92 -13.61 3.11
N LEU A 154 -1.62 -12.90 2.23
CA LEU A 154 -1.50 -11.45 2.04
C LEU A 154 -2.59 -10.64 2.74
N GLY A 155 -3.60 -11.27 3.34
CA GLY A 155 -4.68 -10.60 4.05
C GLY A 155 -5.70 -9.88 3.17
N VAL A 156 -5.70 -10.09 1.84
CA VAL A 156 -6.54 -9.33 0.90
C VAL A 156 -7.17 -10.21 -0.17
N LYS A 157 -8.36 -9.85 -0.65
CA LYS A 157 -9.10 -10.59 -1.67
C LYS A 157 -8.53 -10.36 -3.07
N VAL A 158 -8.04 -11.44 -3.68
CA VAL A 158 -7.47 -11.47 -5.05
C VAL A 158 -8.52 -11.76 -6.12
N ALA A 159 -9.62 -12.41 -5.75
CA ALA A 159 -10.66 -12.83 -6.68
C ALA A 159 -11.46 -11.65 -7.24
N VAL A 160 -11.87 -11.74 -8.50
CA VAL A 160 -12.89 -10.85 -9.07
C VAL A 160 -14.18 -10.99 -8.25
N ALA A 161 -14.88 -9.88 -8.02
CA ALA A 161 -16.14 -9.85 -7.26
C ALA A 161 -17.13 -10.95 -7.74
N SER A 162 -17.05 -12.11 -7.12
CA SER A 162 -17.87 -13.27 -7.47
C SER A 162 -19.02 -13.49 -6.46
N ASN A 163 -18.92 -12.87 -5.28
CA ASN A 163 -19.89 -13.00 -4.21
C ASN A 163 -20.92 -11.87 -4.23
N ALA A 164 -22.19 -12.18 -3.98
CA ALA A 164 -23.28 -11.21 -3.96
C ALA A 164 -23.00 -10.04 -3.01
N GLY A 165 -22.43 -10.29 -1.83
CA GLY A 165 -22.07 -9.26 -0.85
C GLY A 165 -20.98 -8.28 -1.33
N GLU A 166 -19.98 -8.74 -2.08
CA GLU A 166 -18.93 -7.88 -2.64
C GLU A 166 -19.49 -6.99 -3.77
N ARG A 167 -20.37 -7.55 -4.59
CA ARG A 167 -21.08 -6.76 -5.61
C ARG A 167 -21.95 -5.68 -5.00
N GLU A 168 -22.66 -6.01 -3.92
CA GLU A 168 -23.48 -5.04 -3.18
C GLU A 168 -22.62 -3.93 -2.56
N THR A 169 -21.48 -4.25 -1.96
CA THR A 169 -20.52 -3.27 -1.44
C THR A 169 -20.05 -2.33 -2.54
N LEU A 170 -19.67 -2.84 -3.71
CA LEU A 170 -19.21 -2.01 -4.84
C LEU A 170 -20.33 -1.14 -5.43
N LEU A 171 -21.56 -1.65 -5.49
CA LEU A 171 -22.70 -0.86 -5.94
C LEU A 171 -23.06 0.22 -4.93
N ASN A 172 -22.87 -0.01 -3.64
CA ASN A 172 -23.17 0.92 -2.55
C ASN A 172 -21.96 1.73 -2.06
N LEU A 173 -20.84 1.69 -2.81
CA LEU A 173 -19.55 2.25 -2.38
C LEU A 173 -19.64 3.74 -2.02
N GLU A 174 -20.39 4.52 -2.76
CA GLU A 174 -20.59 5.95 -2.50
C GLU A 174 -21.24 6.20 -1.13
N ASN A 175 -22.29 5.46 -0.80
CA ASN A 175 -22.96 5.61 0.51
C ASN A 175 -22.02 5.19 1.65
N LEU A 176 -21.28 4.09 1.50
CA LEU A 176 -20.31 3.63 2.50
C LEU A 176 -19.20 4.65 2.73
N ILE A 177 -18.74 5.33 1.68
CA ILE A 177 -17.77 6.42 1.82
C ILE A 177 -18.42 7.62 2.52
N HIS A 178 -19.68 7.97 2.18
CA HIS A 178 -20.40 9.08 2.80
C HIS A 178 -20.76 8.86 4.27
N GLU A 179 -20.79 7.62 4.78
CA GLU A 179 -20.88 7.37 6.23
C GLU A 179 -19.69 7.95 7.01
N ARG A 180 -18.57 8.17 6.34
CA ARG A 180 -17.31 8.62 6.94
C ARG A 180 -16.90 10.02 6.47
N MET A 181 -17.47 10.49 5.38
CA MET A 181 -17.08 11.72 4.72
C MET A 181 -18.28 12.60 4.40
N ILE A 182 -18.18 13.84 4.80
CA ILE A 182 -19.22 14.83 4.54
C ILE A 182 -18.96 15.50 3.19
N ASN A 183 -20.01 15.55 2.37
CA ASN A 183 -20.02 16.20 1.06
C ASN A 183 -18.96 15.63 0.07
N GLN A 184 -18.42 16.48 -0.82
CA GLN A 184 -17.47 16.08 -1.88
C GLN A 184 -18.08 15.01 -2.81
N THR A 185 -19.38 15.08 -3.04
CA THR A 185 -20.17 14.06 -3.77
C THR A 185 -19.55 13.72 -5.12
N ARG A 186 -19.03 14.73 -5.84
CA ARG A 186 -18.35 14.54 -7.11
C ARG A 186 -17.07 13.72 -6.96
N ALA A 187 -16.22 14.07 -5.99
CA ALA A 187 -14.98 13.35 -5.73
C ALA A 187 -15.24 11.88 -5.38
N VAL A 188 -16.22 11.64 -4.51
CA VAL A 188 -16.66 10.28 -4.14
C VAL A 188 -17.16 9.50 -5.34
N LYS A 189 -18.02 10.12 -6.18
CA LYS A 189 -18.56 9.48 -7.38
C LYS A 189 -17.47 9.10 -8.38
N VAL A 190 -16.59 10.03 -8.74
CA VAL A 190 -15.52 9.81 -9.73
C VAL A 190 -14.62 8.64 -9.29
N VAL A 191 -14.22 8.64 -8.03
CA VAL A 191 -13.40 7.58 -7.47
C VAL A 191 -14.16 6.24 -7.43
N SER A 192 -15.42 6.24 -7.00
CA SER A 192 -16.24 5.03 -6.94
C SER A 192 -16.45 4.41 -8.33
N ASP A 193 -16.69 5.23 -9.35
CA ASP A 193 -16.83 4.78 -10.73
C ASP A 193 -15.53 4.16 -11.26
N ALA A 194 -14.38 4.79 -10.98
CA ALA A 194 -13.08 4.23 -11.35
C ALA A 194 -12.81 2.88 -10.67
N LEU A 195 -13.13 2.75 -9.38
CA LEU A 195 -12.97 1.49 -8.65
C LEU A 195 -13.90 0.39 -9.17
N ARG A 196 -15.14 0.74 -9.55
CA ARG A 196 -16.07 -0.21 -10.21
C ARG A 196 -15.50 -0.69 -11.54
N ARG A 197 -15.01 0.22 -12.39
CA ARG A 197 -14.35 -0.14 -13.67
C ARG A 197 -13.18 -1.09 -13.45
N ALA A 198 -12.34 -0.80 -12.46
CA ALA A 198 -11.20 -1.64 -12.13
C ALA A 198 -11.60 -3.07 -11.73
N ARG A 199 -12.65 -3.21 -10.94
CA ARG A 199 -13.09 -4.51 -10.41
C ARG A 199 -13.82 -5.38 -11.45
N THR A 200 -14.41 -4.78 -12.46
CA THR A 200 -15.06 -5.50 -13.58
C THR A 200 -14.06 -6.03 -14.63
N GLY A 201 -12.76 -5.73 -14.48
CA GLY A 201 -11.72 -6.19 -15.42
C GLY A 201 -11.66 -5.40 -16.74
N VAL A 202 -12.38 -4.30 -16.85
CA VAL A 202 -12.40 -3.45 -18.07
C VAL A 202 -11.14 -2.59 -18.19
N ARG A 203 -10.34 -2.49 -17.13
CA ARG A 203 -9.12 -1.67 -17.09
C ARG A 203 -7.91 -2.34 -17.73
N ASN A 204 -6.88 -1.55 -18.03
CA ASN A 204 -5.56 -2.08 -18.39
C ASN A 204 -4.93 -2.78 -17.16
N PRO A 205 -4.63 -4.09 -17.23
CA PRO A 205 -4.09 -4.86 -16.10
C PRO A 205 -2.65 -4.48 -15.73
N ASP A 206 -1.97 -3.71 -16.57
CA ASP A 206 -0.58 -3.30 -16.36
C ASP A 206 -0.43 -1.98 -15.59
N ARG A 207 -1.53 -1.29 -15.27
CA ARG A 207 -1.56 -0.05 -14.48
C ARG A 207 -2.11 -0.27 -13.08
N PRO A 208 -1.88 0.65 -12.11
CA PRO A 208 -2.53 0.64 -10.80
C PRO A 208 -4.06 0.58 -10.91
N ILE A 209 -4.77 0.13 -9.85
CA ILE A 209 -6.25 0.08 -9.82
C ILE A 209 -6.87 1.41 -10.22
N GLY A 210 -6.29 2.50 -9.77
CA GLY A 210 -6.65 3.86 -10.15
C GLY A 210 -5.57 4.83 -9.68
N THR A 211 -5.38 5.89 -10.43
CA THR A 211 -4.43 6.95 -10.14
C THR A 211 -5.16 8.28 -10.06
N PHE A 212 -5.16 8.91 -8.89
CA PHE A 212 -5.96 10.11 -8.61
C PHE A 212 -5.07 11.26 -8.14
N LEU A 213 -5.32 12.47 -8.64
CA LEU A 213 -4.75 13.69 -8.11
C LEU A 213 -5.87 14.50 -7.42
N PHE A 214 -5.79 14.65 -6.11
CA PHE A 214 -6.74 15.41 -5.31
C PHE A 214 -6.22 16.83 -5.09
N LEU A 215 -6.90 17.81 -5.66
CA LEU A 215 -6.55 19.22 -5.59
C LEU A 215 -7.57 19.99 -4.73
N GLY A 216 -7.08 20.91 -3.92
CA GLY A 216 -7.97 21.77 -3.14
C GLY A 216 -7.36 22.28 -1.85
N PRO A 217 -8.06 23.16 -1.13
CA PRO A 217 -7.58 23.74 0.13
C PRO A 217 -7.24 22.68 1.20
N THR A 218 -6.49 23.09 2.19
CA THR A 218 -6.23 22.24 3.35
C THR A 218 -7.51 21.99 4.15
N GLY A 219 -7.68 20.78 4.69
CA GLY A 219 -8.77 20.46 5.61
C GLY A 219 -10.15 20.24 4.98
N VAL A 220 -10.23 20.02 3.67
CA VAL A 220 -11.49 19.78 2.94
C VAL A 220 -11.86 18.29 2.80
N GLY A 221 -11.01 17.38 3.27
CA GLY A 221 -11.30 15.94 3.29
C GLY A 221 -10.48 15.10 2.32
N LYS A 222 -9.45 15.62 1.62
CA LYS A 222 -8.62 14.85 0.68
C LYS A 222 -8.05 13.56 1.30
N THR A 223 -7.37 13.68 2.44
CA THR A 223 -6.80 12.54 3.18
C THR A 223 -7.89 11.63 3.77
N GLU A 224 -9.05 12.20 4.14
CA GLU A 224 -10.17 11.42 4.68
C GLU A 224 -10.83 10.53 3.61
N LEU A 225 -10.92 11.02 2.36
CA LEU A 225 -11.37 10.20 1.25
C LEU A 225 -10.42 9.01 1.01
N ALA A 226 -9.11 9.25 1.04
CA ALA A 226 -8.12 8.17 0.90
C ALA A 226 -8.26 7.10 2.00
N LYS A 227 -8.48 7.50 3.27
CA LYS A 227 -8.76 6.59 4.39
C LYS A 227 -10.07 5.84 4.20
N SER A 228 -11.12 6.54 3.76
CA SER A 228 -12.41 5.91 3.52
C SER A 228 -12.34 4.86 2.42
N ILE A 229 -11.56 5.12 1.35
CA ILE A 229 -11.30 4.13 0.29
C ILE A 229 -10.54 2.92 0.85
N ALA A 230 -9.49 3.12 1.65
CA ALA A 230 -8.76 2.02 2.27
C ALA A 230 -9.70 1.16 3.14
N ALA A 231 -10.51 1.79 3.99
CA ALA A 231 -11.44 1.11 4.86
C ALA A 231 -12.55 0.36 4.13
N THR A 232 -13.12 0.93 3.06
CA THR A 232 -14.27 0.34 2.35
C THR A 232 -13.86 -0.62 1.25
N TYR A 233 -12.78 -0.34 0.52
CA TYR A 233 -12.35 -1.15 -0.62
C TYR A 233 -11.38 -2.26 -0.21
N PHE A 234 -10.48 -1.99 0.75
CA PHE A 234 -9.49 -2.95 1.26
C PHE A 234 -9.80 -3.48 2.66
N ASN A 235 -10.97 -3.16 3.24
CA ASN A 235 -11.46 -3.62 4.55
C ASN A 235 -10.65 -3.17 5.78
N GLY A 236 -9.86 -2.10 5.68
CA GLY A 236 -9.13 -1.56 6.83
C GLY A 236 -8.39 -0.28 6.51
N GLU A 237 -8.30 0.65 7.46
CA GLU A 237 -7.49 1.86 7.33
C GLU A 237 -5.98 1.57 7.37
N ASP A 238 -5.60 0.43 7.93
CA ASP A 238 -4.24 -0.12 7.95
C ASP A 238 -3.73 -0.50 6.55
N HIS A 239 -4.65 -0.66 5.57
CA HIS A 239 -4.32 -0.80 4.16
C HIS A 239 -3.99 0.55 3.48
N MET A 240 -3.48 1.52 4.22
CA MET A 240 -3.03 2.79 3.68
C MET A 240 -1.55 3.03 3.96
N ILE A 241 -0.78 3.13 2.88
CA ILE A 241 0.62 3.54 2.89
C ILE A 241 0.65 5.05 2.65
N ARG A 242 1.12 5.82 3.63
CA ARG A 242 1.20 7.28 3.52
C ARG A 242 2.63 7.75 3.50
N LEU A 243 2.97 8.55 2.49
CA LEU A 243 4.24 9.28 2.39
C LEU A 243 3.96 10.78 2.35
N ASP A 244 4.64 11.52 3.21
CA ASP A 244 4.66 12.99 3.19
C ASP A 244 5.77 13.45 2.22
N MET A 245 5.39 14.09 1.14
CA MET A 245 6.35 14.48 0.09
C MET A 245 7.27 15.63 0.52
N ASN A 246 7.01 16.29 1.65
CA ASN A 246 7.96 17.20 2.27
C ASN A 246 9.27 16.51 2.69
N GLU A 247 9.20 15.21 3.03
CA GLU A 247 10.37 14.40 3.37
C GLU A 247 11.21 13.99 2.16
N PHE A 248 10.72 14.24 0.95
CA PHE A 248 11.31 13.88 -0.34
C PHE A 248 11.63 15.11 -1.20
N ALA A 249 12.06 16.20 -0.54
CA ALA A 249 12.34 17.48 -1.18
C ALA A 249 13.75 17.57 -1.80
N GLN A 250 14.61 16.56 -1.63
CA GLN A 250 15.99 16.55 -2.14
C GLN A 250 16.19 15.47 -3.23
N ALA A 251 17.15 15.70 -4.11
CA ALA A 251 17.45 14.79 -5.22
C ALA A 251 17.86 13.37 -4.74
N GLN A 252 18.54 13.27 -3.62
CA GLN A 252 19.00 12.02 -3.01
C GLN A 252 17.88 11.19 -2.38
N ASP A 253 16.70 11.79 -2.12
CA ASP A 253 15.59 11.10 -1.47
C ASP A 253 14.93 10.03 -2.36
N VAL A 254 15.27 10.03 -3.67
CA VAL A 254 14.88 8.92 -4.57
C VAL A 254 15.35 7.58 -4.01
N SER A 255 16.58 7.50 -3.50
CA SER A 255 17.12 6.25 -2.93
C SER A 255 16.35 5.77 -1.71
N ARG A 256 15.81 6.69 -0.89
CA ARG A 256 14.94 6.36 0.24
C ARG A 256 13.56 5.87 -0.23
N LEU A 257 13.03 6.46 -1.30
CA LEU A 257 11.74 6.07 -1.86
C LEU A 257 11.76 4.61 -2.35
N ILE A 258 12.88 4.19 -2.99
CA ILE A 258 13.03 2.86 -3.60
C ILE A 258 13.93 1.92 -2.81
N ALA A 259 14.24 2.21 -1.55
CA ALA A 259 15.03 1.34 -0.70
C ALA A 259 14.35 -0.02 -0.51
N ASP A 260 15.14 -1.07 -0.32
CA ASP A 260 14.60 -2.38 0.03
C ASP A 260 14.27 -2.47 1.53
N GLY A 261 13.47 -3.47 1.91
CA GLY A 261 13.00 -3.62 3.29
C GLY A 261 14.11 -3.89 4.32
N ALA A 262 15.30 -4.30 3.88
CA ALA A 262 16.44 -4.49 4.75
C ALA A 262 17.15 -3.16 5.07
N ASN A 263 17.15 -2.22 4.11
CA ASN A 263 17.76 -0.91 4.29
C ASN A 263 16.79 0.12 4.87
N ASP A 264 15.55 0.13 4.38
CA ASP A 264 14.48 0.99 4.91
C ASP A 264 13.11 0.30 4.79
N PRO A 265 12.56 -0.24 5.89
CA PRO A 265 11.25 -0.89 5.87
C PRO A 265 10.09 0.09 5.63
N HIS A 266 10.32 1.40 5.72
CA HIS A 266 9.31 2.44 5.49
C HIS A 266 9.38 3.03 4.08
N SER A 267 10.31 2.59 3.23
CA SER A 267 10.34 2.99 1.82
C SER A 267 9.06 2.57 1.10
N LEU A 268 8.72 3.28 0.03
CA LEU A 268 7.51 2.98 -0.75
C LEU A 268 7.56 1.55 -1.32
N THR A 269 8.69 1.17 -1.91
CA THR A 269 8.88 -0.17 -2.49
C THR A 269 8.81 -1.28 -1.45
N ALA A 270 9.39 -1.09 -0.26
CA ALA A 270 9.33 -2.07 0.81
C ALA A 270 7.91 -2.25 1.37
N GLN A 271 7.18 -1.15 1.57
CA GLN A 271 5.81 -1.20 2.08
C GLN A 271 4.86 -1.89 1.10
N ILE A 272 4.95 -1.55 -0.20
CA ILE A 272 4.12 -2.18 -1.25
C ILE A 272 4.49 -3.66 -1.44
N ALA A 273 5.76 -4.02 -1.39
CA ALA A 273 6.17 -5.43 -1.48
C ALA A 273 5.53 -6.27 -0.35
N LYS A 274 5.37 -5.67 0.84
CA LYS A 274 4.74 -6.30 2.00
C LYS A 274 3.21 -6.26 1.90
N GLN A 275 2.63 -5.18 1.37
CA GLN A 275 1.18 -4.94 1.33
C GLN A 275 0.75 -4.39 -0.04
N PRO A 276 0.71 -5.24 -1.10
CA PRO A 276 0.44 -4.81 -2.46
C PRO A 276 -0.99 -4.27 -2.67
N PHE A 277 -1.95 -4.71 -1.85
CA PHE A 277 -3.34 -4.27 -1.87
C PHE A 277 -3.55 -3.13 -0.87
N SER A 278 -3.27 -1.93 -1.30
CA SER A 278 -3.31 -0.75 -0.43
C SER A 278 -3.65 0.52 -1.19
N VAL A 279 -4.04 1.54 -0.44
CA VAL A 279 -4.07 2.91 -0.92
C VAL A 279 -2.70 3.53 -0.64
N VAL A 280 -2.00 3.93 -1.67
CA VAL A 280 -0.77 4.73 -1.55
C VAL A 280 -1.16 6.20 -1.60
N LEU A 281 -0.96 6.90 -0.49
CA LEU A 281 -1.23 8.32 -0.37
C LEU A 281 0.10 9.09 -0.42
N LEU A 282 0.30 9.85 -1.49
CA LEU A 282 1.41 10.77 -1.68
C LEU A 282 0.92 12.18 -1.29
N ASP A 283 1.16 12.57 -0.03
CA ASP A 283 0.62 13.80 0.54
C ASP A 283 1.53 15.00 0.21
N GLU A 284 0.95 16.12 -0.23
CA GLU A 284 1.63 17.36 -0.64
C GLU A 284 2.65 17.15 -1.78
N ILE A 285 2.20 16.52 -2.87
CA ILE A 285 3.05 16.09 -4.01
C ILE A 285 3.86 17.25 -4.64
N GLU A 286 3.37 18.48 -4.55
CA GLU A 286 4.05 19.70 -5.03
C GLU A 286 5.35 20.02 -4.29
N LYS A 287 5.60 19.39 -3.13
CA LYS A 287 6.81 19.56 -2.33
C LYS A 287 7.95 18.62 -2.74
N ALA A 288 7.63 17.57 -3.48
CA ALA A 288 8.60 16.58 -3.89
C ALA A 288 9.64 17.16 -4.88
N HIS A 289 10.86 16.68 -4.76
CA HIS A 289 11.92 17.02 -5.73
C HIS A 289 11.58 16.52 -7.15
N PRO A 290 11.94 17.21 -8.23
CA PRO A 290 11.67 16.77 -9.61
C PRO A 290 12.13 15.34 -9.93
N ASN A 291 13.24 14.88 -9.37
CA ASN A 291 13.73 13.50 -9.56
C ASN A 291 12.80 12.48 -8.93
N VAL A 292 12.23 12.79 -7.77
CA VAL A 292 11.22 11.94 -7.12
C VAL A 292 9.95 11.88 -7.96
N LEU A 293 9.49 13.03 -8.48
CA LEU A 293 8.34 13.07 -9.39
C LEU A 293 8.60 12.25 -10.66
N ASN A 294 9.79 12.30 -11.24
CA ASN A 294 10.15 11.49 -12.42
C ASN A 294 10.11 9.98 -12.11
N THR A 295 10.54 9.57 -10.91
CA THR A 295 10.42 8.16 -10.47
C THR A 295 8.95 7.75 -10.32
N LEU A 296 8.11 8.63 -9.78
CA LEU A 296 6.67 8.40 -9.65
C LEU A 296 5.95 8.34 -11.01
N LEU A 297 6.45 9.03 -12.05
CA LEU A 297 5.90 8.89 -13.41
C LEU A 297 5.95 7.45 -13.90
N GLN A 298 7.06 6.74 -13.67
CA GLN A 298 7.17 5.32 -14.03
C GLN A 298 6.12 4.48 -13.32
N LEU A 299 5.92 4.72 -12.03
CA LEU A 299 4.88 4.02 -11.24
C LEU A 299 3.48 4.26 -11.81
N LEU A 300 3.15 5.50 -12.16
CA LEU A 300 1.84 5.87 -12.69
C LEU A 300 1.57 5.27 -14.07
N ASP A 301 2.61 5.11 -14.89
CA ASP A 301 2.49 4.58 -16.26
C ASP A 301 2.50 3.07 -16.33
N GLU A 302 3.50 2.46 -15.71
CA GLU A 302 3.82 1.04 -15.84
C GLU A 302 3.29 0.21 -14.68
N GLY A 303 2.83 0.87 -13.59
CA GLY A 303 2.39 0.20 -12.37
C GLY A 303 3.51 -0.58 -11.67
N VAL A 304 4.77 -0.22 -11.91
CA VAL A 304 5.94 -0.88 -11.32
C VAL A 304 7.03 0.13 -10.97
N LEU A 305 7.81 -0.17 -9.94
CA LEU A 305 9.08 0.50 -9.65
C LEU A 305 10.18 -0.54 -9.45
N ARG A 306 11.42 -0.17 -9.74
CA ARG A 306 12.58 -0.98 -9.42
C ARG A 306 13.21 -0.50 -8.13
N ASP A 307 13.44 -1.42 -7.20
CA ASP A 307 14.14 -1.11 -5.97
C ASP A 307 15.67 -0.97 -6.19
N ILE A 308 16.39 -0.62 -5.13
CA ILE A 308 17.86 -0.48 -5.19
C ILE A 308 18.59 -1.77 -5.59
N LYS A 309 17.95 -2.94 -5.47
CA LYS A 309 18.45 -4.25 -5.90
C LYS A 309 17.98 -4.62 -7.30
N ASN A 310 17.41 -3.67 -8.04
CA ASN A 310 16.85 -3.85 -9.39
C ASN A 310 15.70 -4.89 -9.45
N ARG A 311 15.04 -5.19 -8.32
CA ARG A 311 13.85 -6.03 -8.28
C ARG A 311 12.64 -5.22 -8.69
N GLU A 312 11.80 -5.76 -9.54
CA GLU A 312 10.58 -5.13 -9.99
C GLU A 312 9.48 -5.29 -8.93
N ILE A 313 9.02 -4.18 -8.36
CA ILE A 313 7.97 -4.13 -7.35
C ILE A 313 6.68 -3.64 -8.00
N SER A 314 5.62 -4.44 -7.92
CA SER A 314 4.33 -4.18 -8.59
C SER A 314 3.41 -3.33 -7.73
N PHE A 315 2.84 -2.29 -8.33
CA PHE A 315 1.79 -1.42 -7.78
C PHE A 315 0.43 -1.64 -8.46
N LYS A 316 0.32 -2.66 -9.31
CA LYS A 316 -0.86 -2.93 -10.15
C LYS A 316 -2.13 -3.24 -9.35
N ASP A 317 -1.99 -3.57 -8.07
CA ASP A 317 -3.08 -3.83 -7.14
C ASP A 317 -3.29 -2.72 -6.11
N ALA A 318 -2.54 -1.65 -6.22
CA ALA A 318 -2.69 -0.48 -5.39
C ALA A 318 -3.57 0.59 -6.05
N ILE A 319 -4.14 1.45 -5.21
CA ILE A 319 -4.77 2.71 -5.61
C ILE A 319 -3.79 3.82 -5.25
N ILE A 320 -3.39 4.62 -6.23
CA ILE A 320 -2.44 5.72 -6.01
C ILE A 320 -3.22 7.02 -5.91
N ILE A 321 -3.05 7.72 -4.80
CA ILE A 321 -3.67 9.03 -4.56
C ILE A 321 -2.56 10.03 -4.24
N ALA A 322 -2.40 11.02 -5.08
CA ALA A 322 -1.59 12.19 -4.79
C ALA A 322 -2.48 13.33 -4.29
N THR A 323 -2.09 14.03 -3.23
CA THR A 323 -2.79 15.23 -2.79
C THR A 323 -1.95 16.46 -3.02
N SER A 324 -2.60 17.58 -3.31
CA SER A 324 -1.91 18.87 -3.43
C SER A 324 -2.81 20.01 -2.96
N ASN A 325 -2.16 21.06 -2.46
CA ASN A 325 -2.79 22.34 -2.14
C ASN A 325 -2.57 23.38 -3.27
N ALA A 326 -1.95 22.97 -4.37
CA ALA A 326 -1.70 23.82 -5.52
C ALA A 326 -3.03 24.42 -6.04
N GLY A 327 -3.04 25.70 -6.32
CA GLY A 327 -4.21 26.42 -6.81
C GLY A 327 -5.36 26.58 -5.80
N ALA A 328 -5.17 26.28 -4.52
CA ALA A 328 -6.21 26.35 -3.49
C ALA A 328 -6.88 27.73 -3.38
N ASP A 329 -6.11 28.81 -3.60
CA ASP A 329 -6.65 30.19 -3.57
C ASP A 329 -7.59 30.42 -4.75
N ARG A 330 -7.23 29.95 -5.95
CA ARG A 330 -8.05 30.02 -7.15
C ARG A 330 -9.38 29.28 -6.99
N ILE A 331 -9.33 28.05 -6.46
CA ILE A 331 -10.56 27.30 -6.17
C ILE A 331 -11.48 28.09 -5.24
N ARG A 332 -10.91 28.78 -4.25
CA ARG A 332 -11.70 29.62 -3.33
C ARG A 332 -12.33 30.83 -4.04
N GLU A 333 -11.57 31.49 -4.91
CA GLU A 333 -12.03 32.64 -5.69
C GLU A 333 -13.24 32.26 -6.58
N HIS A 334 -13.13 31.18 -7.36
CA HIS A 334 -14.22 30.67 -8.21
C HIS A 334 -15.48 30.30 -7.41
N ILE A 335 -15.29 29.58 -6.29
CA ILE A 335 -16.44 29.21 -5.43
C ILE A 335 -17.08 30.44 -4.78
N GLN A 336 -16.30 31.47 -4.38
CA GLN A 336 -16.83 32.73 -3.86
C GLN A 336 -17.55 33.54 -4.92
N ALA A 337 -17.13 33.44 -6.18
CA ALA A 337 -17.83 34.02 -7.32
C ALA A 337 -19.15 33.29 -7.66
N GLY A 338 -19.45 32.16 -6.98
CA GLY A 338 -20.67 31.39 -7.17
C GLY A 338 -20.58 30.33 -8.28
N GLU A 339 -19.40 30.09 -8.81
CA GLU A 339 -19.19 29.10 -9.86
C GLU A 339 -19.18 27.67 -9.28
N GLN A 340 -19.67 26.70 -10.08
CA GLN A 340 -19.61 25.29 -9.72
C GLN A 340 -18.29 24.68 -10.20
N LEU A 341 -17.78 23.66 -9.51
CA LEU A 341 -16.49 23.01 -9.86
C LEU A 341 -16.42 22.58 -11.33
N GLU A 342 -17.54 22.05 -11.84
CA GLU A 342 -17.66 21.56 -13.21
C GLU A 342 -17.44 22.64 -14.28
N GLN A 343 -17.64 23.89 -13.92
CA GLN A 343 -17.57 25.02 -14.86
C GLN A 343 -16.13 25.50 -15.09
N PHE A 344 -15.25 25.32 -14.11
CA PHE A 344 -13.87 25.82 -14.19
C PHE A 344 -12.79 24.74 -14.07
N GLU A 345 -13.15 23.46 -13.95
CA GLU A 345 -12.17 22.38 -13.74
C GLU A 345 -11.13 22.27 -14.86
N GLU A 346 -11.58 22.39 -16.10
CA GLU A 346 -10.71 22.32 -17.28
C GLU A 346 -9.80 23.57 -17.37
N GLU A 347 -10.36 24.75 -17.14
CA GLU A 347 -9.61 26.01 -17.08
C GLU A 347 -8.58 25.98 -15.95
N PHE A 348 -8.98 25.55 -14.77
CA PHE A 348 -8.10 25.39 -13.61
C PHE A 348 -6.92 24.44 -13.87
N THR A 349 -7.16 23.34 -14.57
CA THR A 349 -6.09 22.40 -14.94
C THR A 349 -5.08 23.07 -15.89
N ASN A 350 -5.54 23.88 -16.84
CA ASN A 350 -4.68 24.66 -17.72
C ASN A 350 -3.88 25.72 -16.96
N GLU A 351 -4.50 26.42 -16.01
CA GLU A 351 -3.81 27.38 -15.14
C GLU A 351 -2.69 26.73 -14.30
N LEU A 352 -2.88 25.50 -13.79
CA LEU A 352 -1.84 24.76 -13.07
C LEU A 352 -0.63 24.46 -13.95
N ILE A 353 -0.86 24.21 -15.24
CA ILE A 353 0.20 23.99 -16.23
C ILE A 353 0.93 25.31 -16.51
N GLU A 354 0.18 26.39 -16.78
CA GLU A 354 0.74 27.72 -17.10
C GLU A 354 1.54 28.29 -15.94
N SER A 355 1.08 28.10 -14.71
CA SER A 355 1.78 28.51 -13.48
C SER A 355 3.04 27.69 -13.17
N LYS A 356 3.36 26.64 -13.98
CA LYS A 356 4.50 25.72 -13.80
C LYS A 356 4.50 25.00 -12.46
N GLN A 357 3.35 24.90 -11.80
CA GLN A 357 3.23 24.12 -10.55
C GLN A 357 3.35 22.62 -10.81
N PHE A 358 2.81 22.19 -11.94
CA PHE A 358 2.97 20.83 -12.43
C PHE A 358 3.35 20.81 -13.91
N ARG A 359 4.13 19.81 -14.30
CA ARG A 359 4.42 19.56 -15.71
C ARG A 359 3.21 18.86 -16.35
N PRO A 360 2.86 19.19 -17.62
CA PRO A 360 1.76 18.54 -18.33
C PRO A 360 1.87 17.02 -18.35
N GLU A 361 3.09 16.50 -18.55
CA GLU A 361 3.33 15.07 -18.56
C GLU A 361 2.98 14.38 -17.25
N PHE A 362 3.11 15.06 -16.09
CA PHE A 362 2.75 14.53 -14.79
C PHE A 362 1.23 14.48 -14.60
N LEU A 363 0.53 15.54 -14.94
CA LEU A 363 -0.93 15.61 -14.82
C LEU A 363 -1.62 14.57 -15.72
N ASN A 364 -1.11 14.35 -16.93
CA ASN A 364 -1.67 13.40 -17.89
C ASN A 364 -1.50 11.91 -17.49
N ARG A 365 -0.80 11.60 -16.39
CA ARG A 365 -0.63 10.23 -15.89
C ARG A 365 -1.69 9.81 -14.88
N PHE A 366 -2.42 10.77 -14.34
CA PHE A 366 -3.55 10.47 -13.48
C PHE A 366 -4.78 10.10 -14.33
N ASP A 367 -5.51 9.08 -13.87
CA ASP A 367 -6.76 8.69 -14.50
C ASP A 367 -7.82 9.78 -14.31
N GLU A 368 -7.79 10.45 -13.13
CA GLU A 368 -8.72 11.51 -12.79
C GLU A 368 -8.03 12.58 -11.92
N ILE A 369 -8.27 13.84 -12.26
CA ILE A 369 -7.92 14.99 -11.43
C ILE A 369 -9.20 15.43 -10.71
N VAL A 370 -9.20 15.43 -9.39
CA VAL A 370 -10.39 15.63 -8.58
C VAL A 370 -10.27 16.90 -7.75
N LEU A 371 -11.15 17.87 -8.01
CA LEU A 371 -11.19 19.12 -7.26
C LEU A 371 -12.03 18.98 -6.00
N PHE A 372 -11.49 19.47 -4.89
CA PHE A 372 -12.17 19.55 -3.60
C PHE A 372 -12.52 21.00 -3.29
N ARG A 373 -13.78 21.25 -2.96
CA ARG A 373 -14.24 22.59 -2.59
C ARG A 373 -14.14 22.82 -1.08
N PRO A 374 -14.06 24.07 -0.64
CA PRO A 374 -14.23 24.41 0.78
C PRO A 374 -15.57 23.89 1.32
N LEU A 375 -15.59 23.53 2.60
CA LEU A 375 -16.79 23.10 3.30
C LEU A 375 -17.64 24.32 3.70
N LYS A 376 -18.96 24.23 3.54
CA LYS A 376 -19.91 25.20 4.02
C LYS A 376 -20.13 25.02 5.53
N GLU A 377 -20.69 26.03 6.19
CA GLU A 377 -20.94 26.00 7.63
C GLU A 377 -21.84 24.83 8.05
N GLU A 378 -22.88 24.54 7.30
CA GLU A 378 -23.77 23.40 7.52
C GLU A 378 -23.02 22.05 7.45
N GLU A 379 -22.06 21.96 6.57
CA GLU A 379 -21.21 20.76 6.42
C GLU A 379 -20.19 20.63 7.54
N LEU A 380 -19.68 21.74 8.03
CA LEU A 380 -18.81 21.77 9.21
C LEU A 380 -19.55 21.28 10.47
N LEU A 381 -20.84 21.58 10.61
CA LEU A 381 -21.67 21.03 11.69
C LEU A 381 -21.76 19.50 11.60
N GLN A 382 -21.97 18.96 10.40
CA GLN A 382 -21.98 17.51 10.18
C GLN A 382 -20.60 16.87 10.46
N VAL A 383 -19.50 17.58 10.17
CA VAL A 383 -18.17 17.12 10.55
C VAL A 383 -18.00 17.05 12.07
N VAL A 384 -18.57 18.01 12.82
CA VAL A 384 -18.61 17.94 14.28
C VAL A 384 -19.34 16.69 14.76
N ASP A 385 -20.49 16.36 14.17
CA ASP A 385 -21.23 15.14 14.50
C ASP A 385 -20.38 13.86 14.29
N LEU A 386 -19.66 13.76 13.17
CA LEU A 386 -18.74 12.64 12.92
C LEU A 386 -17.62 12.55 13.97
N ILE A 387 -17.07 13.70 14.39
CA ILE A 387 -16.05 13.73 15.44
C ILE A 387 -16.63 13.20 16.75
N ILE A 388 -17.84 13.62 17.11
CA ILE A 388 -18.55 13.16 18.31
C ILE A 388 -18.84 11.66 18.27
N VAL A 389 -19.26 11.15 17.10
CA VAL A 389 -19.43 9.70 16.90
C VAL A 389 -18.11 8.96 17.13
N GLY A 390 -16.98 9.51 16.66
CA GLY A 390 -15.64 8.96 16.92
C GLY A 390 -15.28 8.95 18.40
N ILE A 391 -15.54 10.04 19.12
CA ILE A 391 -15.33 10.13 20.58
C ILE A 391 -16.21 9.10 21.30
N ASN A 392 -17.47 8.97 20.93
CA ASN A 392 -18.40 8.00 21.51
C ASN A 392 -17.95 6.56 21.30
N LYS A 393 -17.37 6.21 20.15
CA LYS A 393 -16.78 4.88 19.93
C LYS A 393 -15.67 4.57 20.92
N ASN A 394 -14.80 5.55 21.23
CA ASN A 394 -13.72 5.37 22.20
C ASN A 394 -14.28 5.23 23.63
N LEU A 395 -15.32 5.99 23.97
CA LEU A 395 -15.98 5.96 25.28
C LEU A 395 -16.89 4.73 25.49
N ALA A 396 -17.27 4.05 24.42
CA ALA A 396 -18.12 2.85 24.50
C ALA A 396 -17.51 1.72 25.35
N LEU A 397 -16.17 1.60 25.38
CA LEU A 397 -15.44 0.68 26.27
C LEU A 397 -15.69 0.97 27.75
N GLN A 398 -15.96 2.22 28.10
CA GLN A 398 -16.25 2.69 29.45
C GLN A 398 -17.76 2.79 29.72
N LYS A 399 -18.58 2.42 28.74
CA LYS A 399 -20.06 2.50 28.78
C LYS A 399 -20.56 3.92 29.04
N VAL A 400 -19.89 4.93 28.49
CA VAL A 400 -20.25 6.34 28.59
C VAL A 400 -20.51 6.90 27.19
N GLY A 401 -21.52 7.78 27.07
CA GLY A 401 -21.82 8.50 25.85
C GLY A 401 -21.71 10.02 26.05
N VAL A 402 -21.56 10.76 24.94
CA VAL A 402 -21.55 12.21 24.90
C VAL A 402 -22.62 12.70 23.93
N ILE A 403 -23.40 13.68 24.38
CA ILE A 403 -24.39 14.39 23.61
C ILE A 403 -24.07 15.88 23.70
N ILE A 404 -24.07 16.58 22.58
CA ILE A 404 -23.75 18.01 22.50
C ILE A 404 -24.95 18.77 21.93
N ASP A 405 -25.33 19.86 22.57
CA ASP A 405 -26.42 20.71 22.11
C ASP A 405 -26.08 21.39 20.77
N GLU A 406 -27.09 21.64 19.94
CA GLU A 406 -26.90 22.28 18.62
C GLU A 406 -26.24 23.66 18.71
N ASP A 407 -26.58 24.46 19.71
CA ASP A 407 -25.96 25.78 19.89
C ASP A 407 -24.50 25.68 20.34
N ALA A 408 -24.16 24.65 21.11
CA ALA A 408 -22.78 24.33 21.47
C ALA A 408 -21.96 23.90 20.25
N LYS A 409 -22.54 23.10 19.32
CA LYS A 409 -21.89 22.76 18.05
C LYS A 409 -21.64 23.97 17.17
N LYS A 410 -22.64 24.85 17.04
CA LYS A 410 -22.50 26.12 16.28
C LYS A 410 -21.39 27.00 16.84
N LEU A 411 -21.27 27.08 18.16
CA LEU A 411 -20.21 27.83 18.81
C LEU A 411 -18.82 27.22 18.50
N LEU A 412 -18.69 25.90 18.57
CA LEU A 412 -17.46 25.21 18.24
C LEU A 412 -17.06 25.43 16.78
N VAL A 413 -18.02 25.34 15.84
CA VAL A 413 -17.78 25.62 14.42
C VAL A 413 -17.35 27.08 14.23
N LYS A 414 -18.06 28.05 14.83
CA LYS A 414 -17.74 29.47 14.73
C LYS A 414 -16.35 29.81 15.25
N THR A 415 -15.95 29.19 16.37
CA THR A 415 -14.64 29.42 16.99
C THR A 415 -13.51 28.73 16.23
N GLY A 416 -13.79 27.57 15.63
CA GLY A 416 -12.78 26.74 14.95
C GLY A 416 -12.71 26.92 13.44
N ASN A 417 -13.64 27.65 12.83
CA ASN A 417 -13.67 27.84 11.38
C ASN A 417 -12.65 28.90 10.94
N ASP A 418 -11.58 28.46 10.28
CA ASP A 418 -10.70 29.34 9.50
C ASP A 418 -10.85 28.96 8.01
N PRO A 419 -11.42 29.85 7.19
CA PRO A 419 -11.62 29.57 5.76
C PRO A 419 -10.35 29.18 4.98
N ARG A 420 -9.17 29.53 5.50
CA ARG A 420 -7.86 29.20 4.89
C ARG A 420 -7.39 27.79 5.27
N LEU A 421 -7.75 27.32 6.47
CA LEU A 421 -7.28 26.07 7.05
C LEU A 421 -8.33 24.96 7.06
N GLY A 422 -9.57 25.28 6.65
CA GLY A 422 -10.71 24.36 6.58
C GLY A 422 -11.07 23.73 7.93
N ALA A 423 -11.47 22.47 7.93
CA ALA A 423 -11.94 21.79 9.14
C ALA A 423 -10.80 21.35 10.12
N ARG A 424 -9.51 21.52 9.79
CA ARG A 424 -8.41 21.09 10.70
C ARG A 424 -8.38 21.80 12.04
N PRO A 425 -8.45 23.16 12.12
CA PRO A 425 -8.48 23.85 13.40
C PRO A 425 -9.73 23.51 14.21
N MET A 426 -10.88 23.49 13.54
CA MET A 426 -12.17 23.11 14.13
C MET A 426 -12.09 21.72 14.78
N ARG A 427 -11.58 20.71 14.06
CA ARG A 427 -11.42 19.35 14.61
C ARG A 427 -10.60 19.34 15.90
N ARG A 428 -9.50 20.09 15.95
CA ARG A 428 -8.66 20.20 17.15
C ARG A 428 -9.40 20.86 18.31
N ILE A 429 -10.14 21.92 18.04
CA ILE A 429 -10.93 22.63 19.07
C ILE A 429 -12.02 21.71 19.59
N VAL A 430 -12.80 21.07 18.72
CA VAL A 430 -13.87 20.14 19.10
C VAL A 430 -13.31 19.01 19.96
N GLN A 431 -12.27 18.31 19.48
CA GLN A 431 -11.67 17.21 20.23
C GLN A 431 -11.17 17.66 21.59
N ARG A 432 -10.33 18.70 21.62
CA ARG A 432 -9.76 19.21 22.88
C ARG A 432 -10.84 19.65 23.88
N THR A 433 -11.84 20.39 23.42
CA THR A 433 -12.90 20.91 24.29
C THR A 433 -13.77 19.78 24.83
N VAL A 434 -14.24 18.90 23.95
CA VAL A 434 -15.13 17.78 24.34
C VAL A 434 -14.38 16.78 25.23
N GLU A 435 -13.18 16.34 24.82
CA GLU A 435 -12.38 15.40 25.62
C GLU A 435 -12.03 15.94 26.99
N ASN A 436 -11.68 17.24 27.10
CA ASN A 436 -11.41 17.87 28.39
C ASN A 436 -12.66 17.95 29.30
N LEU A 437 -13.82 18.30 28.74
CA LEU A 437 -15.07 18.35 29.48
C LEU A 437 -15.46 16.96 29.98
N VAL A 438 -15.36 15.95 29.12
CA VAL A 438 -15.61 14.54 29.46
C VAL A 438 -14.66 14.08 30.58
N ALA A 439 -13.36 14.30 30.41
CA ALA A 439 -12.35 13.90 31.39
C ALA A 439 -12.61 14.54 32.77
N ARG A 440 -12.95 15.84 32.83
CA ARG A 440 -13.29 16.52 34.08
C ARG A 440 -14.53 15.93 34.76
N GLN A 441 -15.58 15.61 34.00
CA GLN A 441 -16.81 15.02 34.58
C GLN A 441 -16.56 13.58 35.06
N MET A 442 -15.77 12.80 34.34
CA MET A 442 -15.40 11.46 34.77
C MET A 442 -14.54 11.45 36.01
N LEU A 443 -13.48 12.28 36.07
CA LEU A 443 -12.62 12.43 37.24
C LEU A 443 -13.36 13.00 38.45
N GLY A 444 -14.35 13.86 38.21
CA GLY A 444 -15.21 14.41 39.25
C GLY A 444 -16.23 13.44 39.85
N GLY A 445 -16.25 12.16 39.40
CA GLY A 445 -17.16 11.11 39.91
C GLY A 445 -18.64 11.35 39.57
N LYS A 446 -18.93 12.26 38.62
CA LYS A 446 -20.32 12.61 38.24
C LYS A 446 -20.89 11.68 37.15
N VAL A 447 -20.07 10.77 36.62
CA VAL A 447 -20.40 9.89 35.48
C VAL A 447 -20.43 8.45 35.97
N THR A 448 -21.56 7.79 35.80
CA THR A 448 -21.70 6.35 36.07
C THR A 448 -21.70 5.55 34.76
N PRO A 449 -21.21 4.30 34.75
CA PRO A 449 -21.32 3.44 33.58
C PRO A 449 -22.78 3.33 33.11
N GLY A 450 -23.04 3.60 31.83
CA GLY A 450 -24.37 3.63 31.24
C GLY A 450 -25.00 5.03 31.15
N SER A 451 -24.33 6.09 31.63
CA SER A 451 -24.82 7.46 31.52
C SER A 451 -24.28 8.20 30.27
N SER A 452 -25.02 9.24 29.87
CA SER A 452 -24.60 10.18 28.83
C SER A 452 -24.22 11.53 29.42
N ILE A 453 -23.12 12.07 29.00
CA ILE A 453 -22.64 13.40 29.35
C ILE A 453 -23.27 14.39 28.40
N HIS A 454 -24.07 15.31 28.91
CA HIS A 454 -24.65 16.42 28.15
C HIS A 454 -23.71 17.64 28.23
N ILE A 455 -23.31 18.14 27.06
CA ILE A 455 -22.46 19.34 26.93
C ILE A 455 -23.30 20.47 26.37
N SER A 456 -23.53 21.48 27.16
CA SER A 456 -24.27 22.68 26.79
C SER A 456 -23.36 23.76 26.20
N MET A 457 -23.96 24.79 25.62
CA MET A 457 -23.23 25.98 25.13
C MET A 457 -22.39 26.61 26.24
N LYS A 458 -22.91 26.72 27.50
CA LYS A 458 -22.19 27.31 28.64
C LYS A 458 -20.93 26.50 29.02
N ASP A 459 -21.01 25.17 28.91
CA ASP A 459 -19.86 24.30 29.19
C ASP A 459 -18.74 24.54 28.14
N VAL A 460 -19.12 24.72 26.88
CA VAL A 460 -18.18 25.01 25.80
C VAL A 460 -17.59 26.41 25.97
N GLU A 461 -18.40 27.47 26.29
CA GLU A 461 -17.91 28.81 26.58
C GLU A 461 -16.89 28.79 27.70
N GLY A 462 -17.23 28.11 28.81
CA GLY A 462 -16.32 27.98 29.96
C GLY A 462 -15.03 27.23 29.66
N ALA A 463 -15.07 26.27 28.76
CA ALA A 463 -13.87 25.52 28.35
C ALA A 463 -12.99 26.28 27.32
N LEU A 464 -13.59 27.12 26.50
CA LEU A 464 -12.87 27.97 25.52
C LEU A 464 -12.22 29.21 26.18
N ALA A 465 -12.74 29.65 27.33
CA ALA A 465 -12.22 30.80 28.09
C ALA A 465 -10.98 30.44 28.96
N GLN A 466 -10.66 29.17 29.10
CA GLN A 466 -9.49 28.61 29.81
C GLN A 466 -8.38 28.23 28.84
#